data_089f1c46f934f1e6821a56884bbc27b7
#
_entry.id   089f1c46f934f1e6821a56884bbc27b7
#
_cell.length_a   1.000
_cell.length_b   1.000
_cell.length_c   1.000
_cell.angle_alpha   90.00
_cell.angle_beta   90.00
_cell.angle_gamma   90.00
#
_symmetry.space_group_name_H-M   'P 1'
#
loop_
_entity.id
_entity.type
_entity.pdbx_description
1 polymer ?
#
loop_
_entity_poly.entity_id
_entity_poly.type
_entity_poly.pdbx_seq_one_letter_code
_entity_poly.pdbx_strand_id
1 'polypeptide(L)'
;PYSIIDTADIVFVCPVNTGYSRMIADNNGDYPKRETFFGINADIKYLATWINTFISRKNRWESPKYIIGESYGGTRVMVLSYELQSSHWMYLNGVIMVSPADYKLFEEGDAVNSSLHLPYYTATAWYHKSLNNDLQSKDLNDILPDAESFTINELIPAIAKGGFISDGEKNKIAEKYSY
;
A
#
# COMPACT_ATOMS: atom_id res chain seq x y z
N PRO A 1 -8.12 -29.29 -1.11
CA PRO A 1 -7.91 -27.96 -1.67
C PRO A 1 -9.14 -27.55 -2.47
N TYR A 2 -9.61 -26.34 -2.30
CA TYR A 2 -10.75 -25.80 -3.03
C TYR A 2 -10.25 -24.80 -4.07
N SER A 3 -10.91 -24.74 -5.23
CA SER A 3 -10.57 -23.80 -6.30
C SER A 3 -11.85 -23.20 -6.88
N ILE A 4 -11.79 -21.95 -7.30
CA ILE A 4 -12.90 -21.31 -8.02
C ILE A 4 -12.93 -21.68 -9.51
N ILE A 5 -11.93 -22.41 -10.01
CA ILE A 5 -11.81 -22.78 -11.42
C ILE A 5 -12.97 -23.69 -11.90
N ASP A 6 -13.65 -24.37 -10.96
CA ASP A 6 -14.81 -25.19 -11.27
C ASP A 6 -16.06 -24.35 -11.64
N THR A 7 -16.05 -23.07 -11.32
CA THR A 7 -17.19 -22.15 -11.49
C THR A 7 -16.85 -20.88 -12.27
N ALA A 8 -15.57 -20.62 -12.52
CA ALA A 8 -15.12 -19.39 -13.20
C ALA A 8 -13.85 -19.64 -14.01
N ASP A 9 -13.72 -18.93 -15.12
CA ASP A 9 -12.45 -18.79 -15.83
C ASP A 9 -11.55 -17.80 -15.07
N ILE A 10 -10.30 -18.18 -14.86
CA ILE A 10 -9.33 -17.33 -14.16
C ILE A 10 -8.31 -16.79 -15.16
N VAL A 11 -8.10 -15.47 -15.12
CA VAL A 11 -7.10 -14.78 -15.94
C VAL A 11 -6.08 -14.13 -15.04
N PHE A 12 -4.86 -14.62 -15.04
CA PHE A 12 -3.73 -14.00 -14.36
C PHE A 12 -3.09 -12.97 -15.29
N VAL A 13 -3.08 -11.72 -14.83
CA VAL A 13 -2.51 -10.60 -15.57
C VAL A 13 -1.13 -10.29 -15.01
N CYS A 14 -0.11 -10.26 -15.89
CA CYS A 14 1.21 -9.76 -15.55
C CYS A 14 1.31 -8.31 -16.05
N PRO A 15 1.18 -7.29 -15.21
CA PRO A 15 1.45 -5.90 -15.60
C PRO A 15 2.84 -5.73 -16.18
N VAL A 16 3.06 -4.66 -16.95
CA VAL A 16 4.34 -4.41 -17.62
C VAL A 16 5.53 -4.50 -16.66
N ASN A 17 6.56 -5.23 -17.06
CA ASN A 17 7.77 -5.58 -16.29
C ASN A 17 7.50 -6.44 -15.04
N THR A 18 6.36 -7.10 -14.96
CA THR A 18 6.10 -8.13 -13.95
C THR A 18 5.90 -9.48 -14.63
N GLY A 19 6.10 -10.57 -13.89
CA GLY A 19 5.94 -11.91 -14.42
C GLY A 19 6.67 -12.09 -15.75
N TYR A 20 5.93 -12.45 -16.80
CA TYR A 20 6.47 -12.63 -18.15
C TYR A 20 6.33 -11.40 -19.06
N SER A 21 5.64 -10.34 -18.62
CA SER A 21 5.46 -9.13 -19.41
C SER A 21 6.70 -8.26 -19.41
N ARG A 22 7.08 -7.77 -20.60
CA ARG A 22 8.21 -6.85 -20.78
C ARG A 22 7.83 -5.74 -21.74
N MET A 23 8.43 -4.57 -21.57
CA MET A 23 8.38 -3.52 -22.59
C MET A 23 9.11 -4.02 -23.84
N ILE A 24 8.55 -3.71 -24.99
CA ILE A 24 9.13 -4.08 -26.30
C ILE A 24 9.62 -2.79 -26.96
N ALA A 25 10.83 -2.84 -27.48
CA ALA A 25 11.39 -1.75 -28.28
C ALA A 25 10.62 -1.63 -29.60
N ASP A 26 10.55 -0.42 -30.14
CA ASP A 26 10.04 -0.16 -31.47
C ASP A 26 11.01 -0.65 -32.59
N ASN A 27 10.69 -0.38 -33.85
CA ASN A 27 11.51 -0.79 -34.98
C ASN A 27 12.89 -0.10 -35.03
N ASN A 28 13.09 0.98 -34.27
CA ASN A 28 14.36 1.70 -34.18
C ASN A 28 15.22 1.21 -32.97
N GLY A 29 14.67 0.30 -32.16
CA GLY A 29 15.30 -0.17 -30.93
C GLY A 29 15.00 0.69 -29.70
N ASP A 30 14.12 1.70 -29.82
CA ASP A 30 13.77 2.59 -28.73
C ASP A 30 12.67 1.99 -27.85
N TYR A 31 12.89 2.01 -26.53
CA TYR A 31 11.88 1.59 -25.58
C TYR A 31 10.89 2.72 -25.25
N PRO A 32 9.62 2.39 -25.00
CA PRO A 32 8.67 3.37 -24.50
C PRO A 32 9.18 4.05 -23.24
N LYS A 33 8.85 5.32 -23.09
CA LYS A 33 9.17 6.06 -21.86
C LYS A 33 8.54 5.36 -20.66
N ARG A 34 9.24 5.39 -19.54
CA ARG A 34 8.79 4.74 -18.29
C ARG A 34 7.41 5.22 -17.85
N GLU A 35 7.13 6.50 -18.01
CA GLU A 35 5.86 7.15 -17.63
C GLU A 35 4.65 6.67 -18.44
N THR A 36 4.89 5.94 -19.56
CA THR A 36 3.81 5.32 -20.33
C THR A 36 3.08 4.21 -19.58
N PHE A 37 3.78 3.51 -18.68
CA PHE A 37 3.25 2.34 -17.97
C PHE A 37 3.32 2.46 -16.46
N PHE A 38 4.16 3.34 -15.92
CA PHE A 38 4.41 3.42 -14.49
C PHE A 38 3.85 4.71 -13.89
N GLY A 39 3.35 4.60 -12.69
CA GLY A 39 2.50 5.57 -12.01
C GLY A 39 1.03 5.16 -12.10
N ILE A 40 0.25 5.50 -11.08
CA ILE A 40 -1.12 4.98 -10.90
C ILE A 40 -1.97 5.18 -12.16
N ASN A 41 -2.03 6.40 -12.67
CA ASN A 41 -2.89 6.72 -13.82
C ASN A 41 -2.47 6.00 -15.10
N ALA A 42 -1.17 5.86 -15.35
CA ALA A 42 -0.64 5.15 -16.50
C ALA A 42 -0.91 3.66 -16.42
N ASP A 43 -0.62 3.07 -15.26
CA ASP A 43 -0.89 1.66 -14.95
C ASP A 43 -2.36 1.29 -15.18
N ILE A 44 -3.27 2.09 -14.67
CA ILE A 44 -4.71 1.87 -14.81
C ILE A 44 -5.17 1.98 -16.26
N LYS A 45 -4.74 3.00 -16.99
CA LYS A 45 -5.18 3.24 -18.38
C LYS A 45 -4.79 2.12 -19.32
N TYR A 46 -3.52 1.68 -19.29
CA TYR A 46 -3.13 0.62 -20.22
C TYR A 46 -3.75 -0.73 -19.84
N LEU A 47 -3.91 -1.01 -18.54
CA LEU A 47 -4.58 -2.24 -18.09
C LEU A 47 -6.06 -2.24 -18.47
N ALA A 48 -6.77 -1.12 -18.32
CA ALA A 48 -8.16 -1.02 -18.74
C ALA A 48 -8.30 -1.27 -20.25
N THR A 49 -7.42 -0.66 -21.06
CA THR A 49 -7.37 -0.90 -22.51
C THR A 49 -7.08 -2.36 -22.84
N TRP A 50 -6.14 -2.98 -22.13
CA TRP A 50 -5.81 -4.38 -22.30
C TRP A 50 -7.01 -5.28 -21.97
N ILE A 51 -7.67 -5.07 -20.82
CA ILE A 51 -8.85 -5.84 -20.40
C ILE A 51 -9.97 -5.70 -21.44
N ASN A 52 -10.26 -4.48 -21.87
CA ASN A 52 -11.27 -4.23 -22.90
C ASN A 52 -10.98 -5.01 -24.18
N THR A 53 -9.72 -4.98 -24.65
CA THR A 53 -9.27 -5.72 -25.82
C THR A 53 -9.38 -7.24 -25.62
N PHE A 54 -8.96 -7.73 -24.44
CA PHE A 54 -9.03 -9.16 -24.11
C PHE A 54 -10.48 -9.66 -24.08
N ILE A 55 -11.37 -8.97 -23.40
CA ILE A 55 -12.80 -9.32 -23.29
C ILE A 55 -13.45 -9.33 -24.68
N SER A 56 -13.15 -8.35 -25.52
CA SER A 56 -13.66 -8.28 -26.90
C SER A 56 -13.14 -9.43 -27.76
N ARG A 57 -11.84 -9.71 -27.73
CA ARG A 57 -11.22 -10.81 -28.50
C ARG A 57 -11.70 -12.20 -28.08
N LYS A 58 -12.03 -12.35 -26.78
CA LYS A 58 -12.54 -13.61 -26.23
C LYS A 58 -14.06 -13.73 -26.31
N ASN A 59 -14.75 -12.72 -26.83
CA ASN A 59 -16.22 -12.66 -26.89
C ASN A 59 -16.88 -12.89 -25.54
N ARG A 60 -16.40 -12.17 -24.50
CA ARG A 60 -16.84 -12.36 -23.11
C ARG A 60 -17.56 -11.15 -22.51
N TRP A 61 -18.13 -10.29 -23.36
CA TRP A 61 -18.86 -9.12 -22.88
C TRP A 61 -20.06 -9.46 -22.01
N GLU A 62 -20.81 -10.50 -22.32
CA GLU A 62 -21.98 -10.96 -21.57
C GLU A 62 -21.63 -11.72 -20.27
N SER A 63 -20.38 -12.19 -20.14
CA SER A 63 -19.95 -12.94 -18.95
C SER A 63 -19.88 -12.05 -17.72
N PRO A 64 -20.30 -12.52 -16.53
CA PRO A 64 -20.02 -11.84 -15.27
C PRO A 64 -18.52 -11.62 -15.08
N LYS A 65 -18.16 -10.42 -14.62
CA LYS A 65 -16.77 -9.98 -14.51
C LYS A 65 -16.44 -9.60 -13.08
N TYR A 66 -15.36 -10.19 -12.58
CA TYR A 66 -14.79 -9.88 -11.28
C TYR A 66 -13.32 -9.56 -11.46
N ILE A 67 -12.81 -8.60 -10.70
CA ILE A 67 -11.38 -8.31 -10.63
C ILE A 67 -10.90 -8.49 -9.19
N ILE A 68 -9.70 -9.07 -9.06
CA ILE A 68 -9.11 -9.41 -7.76
C ILE A 68 -7.71 -8.83 -7.73
N GLY A 69 -7.35 -8.18 -6.62
CA GLY A 69 -6.01 -7.65 -6.41
C GLY A 69 -5.56 -7.76 -4.96
N GLU A 70 -4.29 -8.07 -4.78
CA GLU A 70 -3.64 -8.16 -3.48
C GLU A 70 -2.65 -7.00 -3.29
N SER A 71 -2.56 -6.47 -2.06
CA SER A 71 -1.66 -5.38 -1.69
C SER A 71 -1.84 -4.15 -2.60
N TYR A 72 -0.83 -3.66 -3.30
CA TYR A 72 -0.97 -2.63 -4.33
C TYR A 72 -1.96 -3.03 -5.43
N GLY A 73 -2.10 -4.34 -5.70
CA GLY A 73 -3.13 -4.86 -6.60
C GLY A 73 -4.55 -4.56 -6.11
N GLY A 74 -4.79 -4.52 -4.80
CA GLY A 74 -6.07 -4.09 -4.22
C GLY A 74 -6.39 -2.65 -4.57
N THR A 75 -5.44 -1.76 -4.41
CA THR A 75 -5.55 -0.37 -4.84
C THR A 75 -5.75 -0.25 -6.35
N ARG A 76 -4.97 -1.02 -7.12
CA ARG A 76 -5.09 -1.07 -8.57
C ARG A 76 -6.50 -1.44 -9.01
N VAL A 77 -7.09 -2.52 -8.48
CA VAL A 77 -8.43 -2.96 -8.89
C VAL A 77 -9.52 -1.98 -8.48
N MET A 78 -9.35 -1.27 -7.37
CA MET A 78 -10.26 -0.21 -6.96
C MET A 78 -10.33 0.91 -8.01
N VAL A 79 -9.19 1.46 -8.43
CA VAL A 79 -9.15 2.54 -9.43
C VAL A 79 -9.48 2.02 -10.81
N LEU A 80 -9.04 0.80 -11.15
CA LEU A 80 -9.31 0.14 -12.43
C LEU A 80 -10.81 -0.12 -12.62
N SER A 81 -11.55 -0.43 -11.56
CA SER A 81 -13.01 -0.61 -11.64
C SER A 81 -13.71 0.66 -12.10
N TYR A 82 -13.27 1.82 -11.61
CA TYR A 82 -13.78 3.12 -12.06
C TYR A 82 -13.41 3.40 -13.53
N GLU A 83 -12.16 3.19 -13.91
CA GLU A 83 -11.70 3.42 -15.29
C GLU A 83 -12.42 2.52 -16.29
N LEU A 84 -12.58 1.23 -16.01
CA LEU A 84 -13.33 0.29 -16.85
C LEU A 84 -14.78 0.75 -17.05
N GLN A 85 -15.41 1.22 -16.01
CA GLN A 85 -16.80 1.65 -16.04
C GLN A 85 -16.97 2.99 -16.76
N SER A 86 -16.11 3.97 -16.46
CA SER A 86 -16.24 5.33 -16.97
C SER A 86 -15.75 5.48 -18.41
N SER A 87 -14.65 4.79 -18.77
CA SER A 87 -14.00 4.97 -20.08
C SER A 87 -14.31 3.85 -21.08
N HIS A 88 -14.67 2.65 -20.60
CA HIS A 88 -14.91 1.49 -21.44
C HIS A 88 -16.32 0.91 -21.33
N TRP A 89 -17.21 1.52 -20.54
CA TRP A 89 -18.58 1.05 -20.30
C TRP A 89 -18.66 -0.41 -19.84
N MET A 90 -17.58 -0.88 -19.21
CA MET A 90 -17.47 -2.24 -18.72
C MET A 90 -17.85 -2.28 -17.23
N TYR A 91 -19.06 -2.71 -16.96
CA TYR A 91 -19.57 -2.88 -15.59
C TYR A 91 -19.10 -4.21 -15.02
N LEU A 92 -18.55 -4.16 -13.81
CA LEU A 92 -18.07 -5.32 -13.08
C LEU A 92 -19.17 -5.82 -12.14
N ASN A 93 -19.22 -7.15 -11.95
CA ASN A 93 -20.09 -7.80 -10.98
C ASN A 93 -19.49 -7.77 -9.57
N GLY A 94 -18.18 -7.60 -9.45
CA GLY A 94 -17.53 -7.44 -8.17
C GLY A 94 -16.05 -7.09 -8.27
N VAL A 95 -15.55 -6.51 -7.17
CA VAL A 95 -14.14 -6.20 -6.94
C VAL A 95 -13.73 -6.84 -5.64
N ILE A 96 -12.68 -7.64 -5.67
CA ILE A 96 -12.15 -8.34 -4.49
C ILE A 96 -10.78 -7.75 -4.17
N MET A 97 -10.67 -7.15 -3.00
CA MET A 97 -9.42 -6.58 -2.51
C MET A 97 -8.88 -7.46 -1.38
N VAL A 98 -7.68 -7.97 -1.56
CA VAL A 98 -6.98 -8.79 -0.58
C VAL A 98 -5.88 -7.95 0.03
N SER A 99 -6.01 -7.64 1.33
CA SER A 99 -5.04 -6.81 2.06
C SER A 99 -4.55 -5.61 1.25
N PRO A 100 -5.47 -4.73 0.81
CA PRO A 100 -5.10 -3.61 -0.07
C PRO A 100 -4.11 -2.69 0.63
N ALA A 101 -3.17 -2.14 -0.13
CA ALA A 101 -2.30 -1.09 0.40
C ALA A 101 -3.16 0.14 0.75
N ASP A 102 -3.06 0.57 2.01
CA ASP A 102 -3.75 1.77 2.45
C ASP A 102 -2.90 3.00 2.10
N TYR A 103 -3.42 3.87 1.24
CA TYR A 103 -2.75 5.12 0.87
C TYR A 103 -2.60 6.09 2.04
N LYS A 104 -3.45 5.99 3.05
CA LYS A 104 -3.31 6.82 4.26
C LYS A 104 -2.00 6.55 5.02
N LEU A 105 -1.43 5.35 4.88
CA LEU A 105 -0.09 5.05 5.41
C LEU A 105 1.02 5.87 4.73
N PHE A 106 0.73 6.44 3.57
CA PHE A 106 1.67 7.25 2.77
C PHE A 106 1.28 8.72 2.68
N GLU A 107 0.25 9.16 3.39
CA GLU A 107 -0.05 10.58 3.53
C GLU A 107 1.06 11.23 4.34
N GLU A 108 1.93 11.97 3.65
CA GLU A 108 2.92 12.83 4.29
C GLU A 108 2.18 13.83 5.18
N GLY A 109 2.49 13.82 6.48
CA GLY A 109 2.01 14.82 7.43
C GLY A 109 1.02 14.35 8.49
N ASP A 110 0.55 13.10 8.50
CA ASP A 110 -0.18 12.58 9.66
C ASP A 110 0.78 12.16 10.78
N ALA A 111 1.27 13.19 11.50
CA ALA A 111 2.20 13.00 12.59
C ALA A 111 1.60 12.21 13.76
N VAL A 112 0.28 12.25 13.95
CA VAL A 112 -0.42 11.45 14.97
C VAL A 112 -0.41 9.99 14.59
N ASN A 113 -0.79 9.66 13.36
CA ASN A 113 -0.78 8.28 12.88
C ASN A 113 0.64 7.69 12.89
N SER A 114 1.64 8.47 12.46
CA SER A 114 3.05 8.06 12.53
C SER A 114 3.49 7.76 13.97
N SER A 115 3.02 8.55 14.94
CA SER A 115 3.33 8.35 16.36
C SER A 115 2.75 7.06 16.93
N LEU A 116 1.58 6.65 16.47
CA LEU A 116 0.93 5.41 16.91
C LEU A 116 1.73 4.15 16.52
N HIS A 117 2.69 4.26 15.61
CA HIS A 117 3.59 3.17 15.26
C HIS A 117 4.78 3.01 16.22
N LEU A 118 4.99 3.94 17.19
CA LEU A 118 6.12 3.87 18.09
C LEU A 118 6.22 2.56 18.90
N PRO A 119 5.13 2.02 19.49
CA PRO A 119 5.20 0.74 20.18
C PRO A 119 5.63 -0.41 19.26
N TYR A 120 5.16 -0.41 18.01
CA TYR A 120 5.57 -1.38 17.00
C TYR A 120 7.05 -1.26 16.65
N TYR A 121 7.56 -0.04 16.46
CA TYR A 121 8.99 0.19 16.21
C TYR A 121 9.84 -0.19 17.42
N THR A 122 9.36 0.07 18.63
CA THR A 122 10.01 -0.37 19.87
C THR A 122 10.14 -1.89 19.92
N ALA A 123 9.08 -2.63 19.61
CA ALA A 123 9.12 -4.10 19.55
C ALA A 123 10.10 -4.60 18.48
N THR A 124 10.10 -3.96 17.31
CA THR A 124 11.01 -4.30 16.22
C THR A 124 12.48 -4.03 16.61
N ALA A 125 12.76 -2.88 17.21
CA ALA A 125 14.10 -2.52 17.66
C ALA A 125 14.57 -3.47 18.78
N TRP A 126 13.70 -3.84 19.69
CA TRP A 126 13.99 -4.84 20.73
C TRP A 126 14.37 -6.20 20.11
N TYR A 127 13.60 -6.69 19.15
CA TYR A 127 13.89 -7.94 18.45
C TYR A 127 15.25 -7.91 17.75
N HIS A 128 15.58 -6.81 17.10
CA HIS A 128 16.87 -6.61 16.39
C HIS A 128 18.02 -6.17 17.29
N LYS A 129 17.80 -6.09 18.62
CA LYS A 129 18.82 -5.67 19.59
C LYS A 129 19.38 -4.27 19.32
N SER A 130 18.51 -3.36 18.91
CA SER A 130 18.85 -1.99 18.51
C SER A 130 18.40 -0.94 19.53
N LEU A 131 17.78 -1.34 20.65
CA LEU A 131 17.50 -0.45 21.77
C LEU A 131 18.75 -0.19 22.59
N ASN A 132 18.72 0.89 23.39
CA ASN A 132 19.77 1.11 24.39
C ASN A 132 19.80 -0.04 25.42
N ASN A 133 20.90 -0.17 26.17
CA ASN A 133 21.14 -1.27 27.08
C ASN A 133 20.07 -1.38 28.18
N ASP A 134 19.55 -0.26 28.66
CA ASP A 134 18.60 -0.20 29.77
C ASP A 134 17.22 -0.77 29.35
N LEU A 135 16.79 -0.47 28.14
CA LEU A 135 15.56 -1.04 27.57
C LEU A 135 15.80 -2.45 27.01
N GLN A 136 16.93 -2.68 26.34
CA GLN A 136 17.24 -3.96 25.71
C GLN A 136 17.33 -5.12 26.71
N SER A 137 17.68 -4.84 27.96
CA SER A 137 17.79 -5.84 29.04
C SER A 137 16.47 -6.26 29.65
N LYS A 138 15.39 -5.54 29.38
CA LYS A 138 14.03 -5.81 29.91
C LYS A 138 13.25 -6.77 29.00
N ASP A 139 12.20 -7.40 29.56
CA ASP A 139 11.24 -8.15 28.77
C ASP A 139 10.41 -7.21 27.89
N LEU A 140 10.07 -7.68 26.70
CA LEU A 140 9.26 -6.90 25.76
C LEU A 140 7.90 -6.51 26.35
N ASN A 141 7.27 -7.39 27.12
CA ASN A 141 5.98 -7.12 27.78
C ASN A 141 6.06 -6.02 28.84
N ASP A 142 7.25 -5.73 29.38
CA ASP A 142 7.47 -4.63 30.31
C ASP A 142 7.71 -3.29 29.59
N ILE A 143 8.30 -3.33 28.38
CA ILE A 143 8.65 -2.13 27.62
C ILE A 143 7.45 -1.58 26.82
N LEU A 144 6.64 -2.46 26.25
CA LEU A 144 5.53 -2.04 25.36
C LEU A 144 4.52 -1.13 26.07
N PRO A 145 4.04 -1.41 27.31
CA PRO A 145 3.15 -0.52 28.03
C PRO A 145 3.73 0.88 28.25
N ASP A 146 5.04 0.96 28.50
CA ASP A 146 5.73 2.24 28.64
C ASP A 146 5.78 3.03 27.32
N ALA A 147 6.06 2.35 26.21
CA ALA A 147 6.04 2.93 24.86
C ALA A 147 4.64 3.41 24.45
N GLU A 148 3.60 2.61 24.74
CA GLU A 148 2.20 2.97 24.51
C GLU A 148 1.79 4.18 25.34
N SER A 149 2.11 4.18 26.65
CA SER A 149 1.82 5.28 27.55
C SER A 149 2.53 6.58 27.12
N PHE A 150 3.81 6.50 26.76
CA PHE A 150 4.56 7.63 26.25
C PHE A 150 3.94 8.16 24.95
N THR A 151 3.57 7.28 24.01
CA THR A 151 2.96 7.68 22.76
C THR A 151 1.68 8.47 22.96
N ILE A 152 0.77 7.96 23.79
CA ILE A 152 -0.56 8.54 23.99
C ILE A 152 -0.50 9.81 24.86
N ASN A 153 0.29 9.77 25.94
CA ASN A 153 0.22 10.80 26.96
C ASN A 153 1.26 11.92 26.79
N GLU A 154 2.32 11.68 26.03
CA GLU A 154 3.40 12.68 25.88
C GLU A 154 3.66 13.01 24.39
N LEU A 155 3.89 12.02 23.52
CA LEU A 155 4.30 12.25 22.15
C LEU A 155 3.18 12.90 21.30
N ILE A 156 1.99 12.29 21.27
CA ILE A 156 0.87 12.84 20.49
C ILE A 156 0.46 14.23 20.96
N PRO A 157 0.30 14.54 22.25
CA PRO A 157 0.03 15.90 22.71
C PRO A 157 1.14 16.90 22.35
N ALA A 158 2.41 16.49 22.38
CA ALA A 158 3.52 17.34 21.98
C ALA A 158 3.47 17.69 20.49
N ILE A 159 3.20 16.68 19.65
CA ILE A 159 3.06 16.86 18.20
C ILE A 159 1.85 17.74 17.86
N ALA A 160 0.74 17.56 18.57
CA ALA A 160 -0.47 18.38 18.36
C ALA A 160 -0.24 19.88 18.64
N LYS A 161 0.73 20.24 19.48
CA LYS A 161 1.13 21.63 19.72
C LYS A 161 1.83 22.25 18.51
N GLY A 162 2.44 21.46 17.63
CA GLY A 162 3.14 21.95 16.44
C GLY A 162 4.18 23.03 16.80
N GLY A 163 4.08 24.19 16.16
CA GLY A 163 4.97 25.31 16.41
C GLY A 163 4.80 26.01 17.78
N PHE A 164 3.80 25.62 18.56
CA PHE A 164 3.55 26.19 19.90
C PHE A 164 4.25 25.43 21.03
N ILE A 165 4.93 24.30 20.72
CA ILE A 165 5.71 23.57 21.71
C ILE A 165 6.93 24.35 22.13
N SER A 166 7.25 24.42 23.45
CA SER A 166 8.48 25.05 23.93
C SER A 166 9.72 24.21 23.63
N ASP A 167 10.87 24.86 23.45
CA ASP A 167 12.15 24.16 23.21
C ASP A 167 12.49 23.18 24.33
N GLY A 168 12.20 23.49 25.56
CA GLY A 168 12.42 22.61 26.71
C GLY A 168 11.56 21.34 26.64
N GLU A 169 10.29 21.48 26.28
CA GLU A 169 9.39 20.34 26.09
C GLU A 169 9.79 19.48 24.88
N LYS A 170 10.12 20.14 23.77
CA LYS A 170 10.61 19.49 22.57
C LYS A 170 11.84 18.63 22.83
N ASN A 171 12.82 19.18 23.54
CA ASN A 171 14.06 18.47 23.88
C ASN A 171 13.79 17.27 24.79
N LYS A 172 12.90 17.42 25.79
CA LYS A 172 12.49 16.32 26.68
C LYS A 172 11.82 15.16 25.92
N ILE A 173 10.94 15.49 24.97
CA ILE A 173 10.28 14.47 24.12
C ILE A 173 11.30 13.82 23.20
N ALA A 174 12.18 14.58 22.56
CA ALA A 174 13.21 14.06 21.67
C ALA A 174 14.20 13.12 22.40
N GLU A 175 14.57 13.48 23.62
CA GLU A 175 15.43 12.64 24.46
C GLU A 175 14.79 11.30 24.76
N LYS A 176 13.52 11.28 25.15
CA LYS A 176 12.77 10.03 25.37
C LYS A 176 12.54 9.21 24.10
N TYR A 177 12.39 9.87 22.96
CA TYR A 177 12.16 9.20 21.66
C TYR A 177 13.43 8.57 21.08
N SER A 178 14.60 9.05 21.49
CA SER A 178 15.91 8.60 20.96
C SER A 178 16.51 7.37 21.67
N TYR A 179 15.75 6.73 22.53
CA TYR A 179 16.18 5.52 23.26
C TYR A 179 15.88 4.22 22.48
#